data_e99a09f901c96ef4cd6a5b4b3e7aab04
#
_entry.id   e99a09f901c96ef4cd6a5b4b3e7aab04
#
_cell.length_a   1.000
_cell.length_b   1.000
_cell.length_c   1.000
_cell.angle_alpha   90.00
_cell.angle_beta   90.00
_cell.angle_gamma   90.00
#
_symmetry.space_group_name_H-M   'P 1'
#
loop_
_entity.id
_entity.type
_entity.pdbx_description
1 polymer ?
#
loop_
_entity_poly.entity_id
_entity_poly.type
_entity_poly.pdbx_seq_one_letter_code
_entity_poly.pdbx_strand_id
1 'polypeptide(L)'
;MNRIVRHLHRLALGFCFAGAASLAGAQGAAPATYNVGATATGVPFTFLDVKTNTIQGMMVDTVTAVGKAGGFGVNVQQTVFSALIPSLTARKIDIVSAAMLKTAARQEVVDFSDPVYSYGEGLIVKSDDTRAYVSLDELKGEVVGAQVGTVFLDMLTKKGIFKEVRSYDSVADMTRDLSLGRIKAGLGDQPIIAYQLRQNTFSGVKLVESYKPVNVGDVCLVVRKGDTETMARLNKAIAAIKADGTLAKIVQKWGI
;
A
#
# COMPACT_ATOMS: atom_id res chain seq x y z
N MET A 1 -99.49 -13.33 17.14
CA MET A 1 -99.95 -14.67 17.50
C MET A 1 -98.70 -15.60 17.42
N ASN A 2 -98.39 -16.24 18.50
CA ASN A 2 -97.44 -17.39 18.71
C ASN A 2 -95.97 -17.14 18.45
N ARG A 3 -95.16 -17.03 19.50
CA ARG A 3 -94.62 -18.04 20.44
C ARG A 3 -93.81 -19.14 19.71
N ILE A 4 -92.50 -19.30 19.98
CA ILE A 4 -91.87 -20.24 20.95
C ILE A 4 -90.37 -20.13 20.66
N VAL A 5 -89.47 -19.67 21.54
CA VAL A 5 -88.67 -20.26 22.65
C VAL A 5 -87.77 -21.40 22.27
N ARG A 6 -86.46 -21.26 22.70
CA ARG A 6 -85.42 -22.26 23.10
C ARG A 6 -84.42 -22.56 22.00
N HIS A 7 -83.08 -22.73 22.25
CA HIS A 7 -82.32 -22.97 23.48
C HIS A 7 -80.84 -22.57 23.26
N LEU A 8 -80.17 -22.24 24.33
CA LEU A 8 -78.75 -22.09 24.49
C LEU A 8 -78.01 -23.36 24.02
N HIS A 9 -76.86 -23.16 23.32
CA HIS A 9 -75.69 -23.99 23.59
C HIS A 9 -74.44 -23.11 23.46
N ARG A 10 -73.76 -22.93 24.58
CA ARG A 10 -72.44 -22.34 24.70
C ARG A 10 -71.43 -23.41 24.25
N LEU A 11 -70.69 -23.20 23.18
CA LEU A 11 -69.45 -23.90 22.92
C LEU A 11 -68.29 -22.90 23.07
N ALA A 12 -67.50 -23.10 24.11
CA ALA A 12 -66.22 -22.44 24.35
C ALA A 12 -65.20 -23.04 23.39
N LEU A 13 -64.79 -22.28 22.37
CA LEU A 13 -63.58 -22.59 21.58
C LEU A 13 -62.36 -21.92 22.26
N GLY A 14 -61.53 -22.73 22.89
CA GLY A 14 -60.25 -22.30 23.39
C GLY A 14 -59.32 -21.98 22.21
N PHE A 15 -58.90 -20.71 22.13
CA PHE A 15 -57.87 -20.23 21.25
C PHE A 15 -56.50 -20.59 21.83
N CYS A 16 -55.86 -21.66 21.37
CA CYS A 16 -54.43 -21.91 21.59
C CYS A 16 -53.63 -20.95 20.80
N PHE A 17 -53.09 -19.91 21.43
CA PHE A 17 -52.05 -19.05 20.87
C PHE A 17 -50.75 -19.83 20.84
N ALA A 18 -50.45 -20.50 19.76
CA ALA A 18 -49.11 -21.04 19.49
C ALA A 18 -48.17 -19.87 19.19
N GLY A 19 -47.37 -19.49 20.18
CA GLY A 19 -46.31 -18.49 20.01
C GLY A 19 -45.29 -18.98 19.02
N ALA A 20 -45.35 -18.51 17.77
CA ALA A 20 -44.26 -18.62 16.83
C ALA A 20 -43.10 -17.72 17.31
N ALA A 21 -42.14 -18.32 18.04
CA ALA A 21 -40.87 -17.67 18.32
C ALA A 21 -40.16 -17.49 16.99
N SER A 22 -40.21 -16.27 16.43
CA SER A 22 -39.41 -15.86 15.29
C SER A 22 -37.95 -15.90 15.71
N LEU A 23 -37.24 -16.96 15.30
CA LEU A 23 -35.78 -16.99 15.26
C LEU A 23 -35.36 -15.92 14.25
N ALA A 24 -35.24 -14.66 14.70
CA ALA A 24 -34.52 -13.62 13.97
C ALA A 24 -33.07 -14.09 13.92
N GLY A 25 -32.75 -14.82 12.85
CA GLY A 25 -31.36 -15.15 12.53
C GLY A 25 -30.57 -13.83 12.45
N ALA A 26 -29.58 -13.67 13.31
CA ALA A 26 -28.60 -12.63 13.17
C ALA A 26 -27.94 -12.79 11.79
N GLN A 27 -28.46 -12.11 10.79
CA GLN A 27 -27.75 -11.92 9.54
C GLN A 27 -26.49 -11.18 9.88
N GLY A 28 -25.36 -11.92 10.00
CA GLY A 28 -24.05 -11.32 10.17
C GLY A 28 -23.86 -10.27 9.07
N ALA A 29 -23.63 -9.03 9.46
CA ALA A 29 -23.32 -7.97 8.51
C ALA A 29 -22.22 -8.46 7.57
N ALA A 30 -22.36 -8.25 6.27
CA ALA A 30 -21.31 -8.56 5.31
C ALA A 30 -20.01 -7.89 5.76
N PRO A 31 -18.86 -8.58 5.66
CA PRO A 31 -17.60 -7.99 6.09
C PRO A 31 -17.35 -6.67 5.38
N ALA A 32 -16.93 -5.65 6.14
CA ALA A 32 -16.57 -4.35 5.59
C ALA A 32 -15.53 -4.52 4.48
N THR A 33 -15.68 -3.76 3.39
CA THR A 33 -14.68 -3.74 2.31
C THR A 33 -14.01 -2.37 2.29
N TYR A 34 -12.67 -2.35 2.37
CA TYR A 34 -11.87 -1.13 2.31
C TYR A 34 -11.36 -0.87 0.89
N ASN A 35 -11.41 0.38 0.46
CA ASN A 35 -10.75 0.85 -0.75
C ASN A 35 -9.27 1.06 -0.45
N VAL A 36 -8.40 0.37 -1.20
CA VAL A 36 -6.96 0.36 -0.97
C VAL A 36 -6.26 1.05 -2.13
N GLY A 37 -5.58 2.16 -1.85
CA GLY A 37 -4.74 2.85 -2.85
C GLY A 37 -3.40 2.14 -3.03
N ALA A 38 -3.09 1.82 -4.29
CA ALA A 38 -1.82 1.20 -4.69
C ALA A 38 -1.35 1.77 -6.02
N THR A 39 -0.03 1.77 -6.27
CA THR A 39 0.54 2.32 -7.50
C THR A 39 0.59 1.29 -8.63
N ALA A 40 0.67 1.77 -9.87
CA ALA A 40 0.81 0.92 -11.06
C ALA A 40 2.26 0.71 -11.50
N THR A 41 3.25 1.33 -10.85
CA THR A 41 4.61 1.51 -11.43
C THR A 41 5.75 1.06 -10.51
N GLY A 42 5.46 0.48 -9.34
CA GLY A 42 6.45 0.11 -8.33
C GLY A 42 6.71 -1.39 -8.22
N VAL A 43 7.03 -2.08 -9.33
CA VAL A 43 7.39 -3.51 -9.33
C VAL A 43 8.61 -3.75 -8.43
N PRO A 44 8.58 -4.74 -7.52
CA PRO A 44 7.59 -5.80 -7.30
C PRO A 44 6.56 -5.50 -6.21
N PHE A 45 6.55 -4.31 -5.63
CA PHE A 45 5.62 -3.97 -4.54
C PHE A 45 4.19 -3.78 -5.00
N THR A 46 3.98 -2.92 -6.01
CA THR A 46 2.67 -2.68 -6.65
C THR A 46 2.86 -2.31 -8.11
N PHE A 47 2.15 -2.96 -9.01
CA PHE A 47 2.20 -2.67 -10.44
C PHE A 47 0.93 -3.11 -11.16
N LEU A 48 0.65 -2.49 -12.30
CA LEU A 48 -0.43 -2.92 -13.18
C LEU A 48 0.00 -4.15 -13.99
N ASP A 49 -0.67 -5.27 -13.78
CA ASP A 49 -0.59 -6.41 -14.69
C ASP A 49 -1.48 -6.13 -15.91
N VAL A 50 -0.85 -5.90 -17.05
CA VAL A 50 -1.55 -5.57 -18.29
C VAL A 50 -2.39 -6.71 -18.86
N LYS A 51 -2.13 -7.96 -18.46
CA LYS A 51 -2.90 -9.14 -18.92
C LYS A 51 -4.24 -9.23 -18.20
N THR A 52 -4.25 -8.96 -16.91
CA THR A 52 -5.44 -9.04 -16.05
C THR A 52 -6.10 -7.68 -15.83
N ASN A 53 -5.41 -6.60 -16.19
CA ASN A 53 -5.79 -5.21 -15.92
C ASN A 53 -6.06 -4.97 -14.41
N THR A 54 -5.27 -5.61 -13.55
CA THR A 54 -5.37 -5.48 -12.09
C THR A 54 -4.04 -5.05 -11.50
N ILE A 55 -4.09 -4.33 -10.38
CA ILE A 55 -2.89 -4.04 -9.61
C ILE A 55 -2.48 -5.29 -8.84
N GLN A 56 -1.21 -5.67 -8.97
CA GLN A 56 -0.59 -6.82 -8.32
C GLN A 56 0.69 -6.40 -7.60
N GLY A 57 1.29 -7.33 -6.86
CA GLY A 57 2.57 -7.12 -6.20
C GLY A 57 2.58 -7.53 -4.72
N MET A 58 3.76 -7.45 -4.10
CA MET A 58 3.99 -7.83 -2.72
C MET A 58 3.03 -7.12 -1.75
N MET A 59 2.81 -5.82 -1.93
CA MET A 59 1.94 -5.04 -1.05
C MET A 59 0.46 -5.34 -1.27
N VAL A 60 0.06 -5.75 -2.49
CA VAL A 60 -1.31 -6.21 -2.78
C VAL A 60 -1.57 -7.56 -2.13
N ASP A 61 -0.63 -8.51 -2.25
CA ASP A 61 -0.72 -9.80 -1.58
C ASP A 61 -0.76 -9.61 -0.05
N THR A 62 0.06 -8.70 0.47
CA THR A 62 0.11 -8.40 1.91
C THR A 62 -1.22 -7.84 2.42
N VAL A 63 -1.77 -6.80 1.78
CA VAL A 63 -3.05 -6.22 2.25
C VAL A 63 -4.21 -7.19 2.08
N THR A 64 -4.18 -8.06 1.07
CA THR A 64 -5.16 -9.13 0.87
C THR A 64 -5.09 -10.16 1.99
N ALA A 65 -3.87 -10.59 2.37
CA ALA A 65 -3.67 -11.51 3.49
C ALA A 65 -4.10 -10.87 4.83
N VAL A 66 -3.78 -9.58 5.03
CA VAL A 66 -4.23 -8.80 6.19
C VAL A 66 -5.75 -8.72 6.23
N GLY A 67 -6.41 -8.47 5.09
CA GLY A 67 -7.87 -8.45 5.00
C GLY A 67 -8.48 -9.78 5.38
N LYS A 68 -7.94 -10.88 4.86
CA LYS A 68 -8.39 -12.25 5.21
C LYS A 68 -8.23 -12.53 6.71
N ALA A 69 -7.08 -12.21 7.29
CA ALA A 69 -6.82 -12.42 8.72
C ALA A 69 -7.65 -11.49 9.61
N GLY A 70 -7.93 -10.26 9.15
CA GLY A 70 -8.72 -9.25 9.86
C GLY A 70 -10.22 -9.33 9.62
N GLY A 71 -10.71 -10.27 8.78
CA GLY A 71 -12.13 -10.46 8.48
C GLY A 71 -12.76 -9.31 7.69
N PHE A 72 -12.03 -8.72 6.71
CA PHE A 72 -12.53 -7.67 5.83
C PHE A 72 -12.10 -7.88 4.38
N GLY A 73 -12.88 -7.32 3.45
CA GLY A 73 -12.56 -7.30 2.03
C GLY A 73 -11.64 -6.13 1.67
N VAL A 74 -10.93 -6.26 0.54
CA VAL A 74 -10.11 -5.19 -0.04
C VAL A 74 -10.50 -4.96 -1.49
N ASN A 75 -10.63 -3.69 -1.87
CA ASN A 75 -10.83 -3.24 -3.24
C ASN A 75 -9.63 -2.36 -3.63
N VAL A 76 -8.70 -2.94 -4.41
CA VAL A 76 -7.46 -2.25 -4.77
C VAL A 76 -7.71 -1.28 -5.92
N GLN A 77 -7.35 -0.01 -5.72
CA GLN A 77 -7.55 1.07 -6.68
C GLN A 77 -6.20 1.66 -7.08
N GLN A 78 -6.02 1.84 -8.39
CA GLN A 78 -4.83 2.51 -8.91
C GLN A 78 -4.81 3.97 -8.47
N THR A 79 -3.70 4.38 -7.87
CA THR A 79 -3.46 5.75 -7.41
C THR A 79 -2.00 6.11 -7.65
N VAL A 80 -1.69 7.26 -8.24
CA VAL A 80 -0.29 7.70 -8.38
C VAL A 80 0.31 7.99 -7.02
N PHE A 81 1.63 7.76 -6.84
CA PHE A 81 2.26 7.77 -5.52
C PHE A 81 2.06 9.09 -4.77
N SER A 82 2.23 10.23 -5.45
CA SER A 82 2.06 11.57 -4.87
C SER A 82 0.62 11.88 -4.44
N ALA A 83 -0.38 11.17 -4.99
CA ALA A 83 -1.79 11.35 -4.65
C ALA A 83 -2.30 10.38 -3.56
N LEU A 84 -1.47 9.44 -3.07
CA LEU A 84 -1.91 8.45 -2.07
C LEU A 84 -2.39 9.10 -0.77
N ILE A 85 -1.55 9.92 -0.12
CA ILE A 85 -1.93 10.62 1.12
C ILE A 85 -3.09 11.60 0.89
N PRO A 86 -3.08 12.47 -0.14
CA PRO A 86 -4.24 13.29 -0.48
C PRO A 86 -5.55 12.51 -0.69
N SER A 87 -5.49 11.35 -1.37
CA SER A 87 -6.68 10.50 -1.58
C SER A 87 -7.18 9.87 -0.28
N LEU A 88 -6.26 9.47 0.60
CA LEU A 88 -6.58 8.92 1.92
C LEU A 88 -7.26 9.96 2.83
N THR A 89 -6.70 11.16 2.91
CA THR A 89 -7.25 12.27 3.71
C THR A 89 -8.59 12.78 3.16
N ALA A 90 -8.77 12.76 1.84
CA ALA A 90 -10.02 13.09 1.16
C ALA A 90 -11.05 11.95 1.18
N ARG A 91 -10.81 10.83 1.89
CA ARG A 91 -11.71 9.67 2.00
C ARG A 91 -12.06 9.01 0.65
N LYS A 92 -11.21 9.15 -0.37
CA LYS A 92 -11.36 8.43 -1.65
C LYS A 92 -10.87 6.99 -1.53
N ILE A 93 -9.89 6.76 -0.67
CA ILE A 93 -9.38 5.44 -0.27
C ILE A 93 -9.36 5.37 1.27
N ASP A 94 -9.30 4.16 1.81
CA ASP A 94 -9.32 3.90 3.25
C ASP A 94 -7.96 3.45 3.79
N ILE A 95 -7.19 2.76 2.95
CA ILE A 95 -5.86 2.23 3.27
C ILE A 95 -4.92 2.54 2.11
N VAL A 96 -3.66 2.88 2.41
CA VAL A 96 -2.57 2.88 1.42
C VAL A 96 -1.76 1.60 1.58
N SER A 97 -1.55 0.88 0.47
CA SER A 97 -0.67 -0.28 0.38
C SER A 97 0.23 -0.17 -0.85
N ALA A 98 1.30 0.62 -0.75
CA ALA A 98 2.13 1.02 -1.89
C ALA A 98 3.62 1.17 -1.52
N ALA A 99 4.13 0.34 -0.61
CA ALA A 99 5.50 0.40 -0.10
C ALA A 99 5.92 1.79 0.44
N MET A 100 4.96 2.54 1.00
CA MET A 100 5.21 3.86 1.53
C MET A 100 6.05 3.80 2.81
N LEU A 101 7.20 4.47 2.82
CA LEU A 101 8.06 4.58 3.99
C LEU A 101 7.41 5.46 5.07
N LYS A 102 7.46 4.99 6.30
CA LYS A 102 7.06 5.73 7.49
C LYS A 102 8.07 6.84 7.78
N THR A 103 7.59 8.08 7.97
CA THR A 103 8.41 9.22 8.36
C THR A 103 7.68 10.09 9.38
N ALA A 104 8.42 10.87 10.18
CA ALA A 104 7.83 11.81 11.13
C ALA A 104 6.89 12.81 10.44
N ALA A 105 7.30 13.39 9.31
CA ALA A 105 6.48 14.36 8.58
C ALA A 105 5.16 13.75 8.08
N ARG A 106 5.17 12.50 7.59
CA ARG A 106 3.94 11.81 7.18
C ARG A 106 3.05 11.46 8.39
N GLN A 107 3.66 11.12 9.54
CA GLN A 107 2.94 10.81 10.76
C GLN A 107 2.17 12.00 11.36
N GLU A 108 2.47 13.23 10.95
CA GLU A 108 1.68 14.40 11.34
C GLU A 108 0.26 14.36 10.72
N VAL A 109 0.10 13.77 9.52
CA VAL A 109 -1.15 13.81 8.75
C VAL A 109 -1.83 12.45 8.55
N VAL A 110 -1.11 11.34 8.75
CA VAL A 110 -1.63 9.96 8.60
C VAL A 110 -1.05 9.07 9.69
N ASP A 111 -1.66 7.90 9.90
CA ASP A 111 -1.15 6.89 10.84
C ASP A 111 -0.64 5.66 10.07
N PHE A 112 0.42 5.04 10.61
CA PHE A 112 1.12 3.90 10.03
C PHE A 112 0.94 2.67 10.91
N SER A 113 0.67 1.54 10.27
CA SER A 113 0.62 0.23 10.92
C SER A 113 1.99 -0.21 11.43
N ASP A 114 2.02 -1.36 12.09
CA ASP A 114 3.25 -2.12 12.28
C ASP A 114 3.92 -2.39 10.92
N PRO A 115 5.26 -2.40 10.86
CA PRO A 115 5.99 -2.57 9.61
C PRO A 115 5.73 -3.96 9.01
N VAL A 116 5.62 -4.01 7.67
CA VAL A 116 5.52 -5.26 6.90
C VAL A 116 6.78 -5.57 6.10
N TYR A 117 7.63 -4.57 5.90
CA TYR A 117 8.92 -4.64 5.22
C TYR A 117 9.79 -3.47 5.65
N SER A 118 11.06 -3.43 5.24
CA SER A 118 11.93 -2.26 5.40
C SER A 118 12.96 -2.22 4.28
N TYR A 119 13.32 -1.03 3.83
CA TYR A 119 14.37 -0.83 2.83
C TYR A 119 14.96 0.58 2.90
N GLY A 120 16.09 0.76 2.22
CA GLY A 120 16.73 2.05 2.01
C GLY A 120 16.71 2.45 0.54
N GLU A 121 17.15 3.68 0.27
CA GLU A 121 17.32 4.16 -1.10
C GLU A 121 18.50 3.46 -1.80
N GLY A 122 18.38 3.37 -3.13
CA GLY A 122 19.47 3.01 -4.03
C GLY A 122 19.86 4.20 -4.89
N LEU A 123 21.15 4.41 -5.06
CA LEU A 123 21.69 5.36 -6.02
C LEU A 123 21.94 4.64 -7.34
N ILE A 124 21.39 5.17 -8.45
CA ILE A 124 21.61 4.66 -9.80
C ILE A 124 22.34 5.69 -10.65
N VAL A 125 23.22 5.18 -11.49
CA VAL A 125 23.98 5.96 -12.48
C VAL A 125 23.97 5.23 -13.83
N LYS A 126 24.47 5.87 -14.89
CA LYS A 126 24.66 5.17 -16.17
C LYS A 126 25.61 3.98 -15.97
N SER A 127 25.40 2.92 -16.75
CA SER A 127 26.20 1.69 -16.66
C SER A 127 27.69 1.92 -17.00
N ASP A 128 28.00 2.91 -17.85
CA ASP A 128 29.35 3.32 -18.24
C ASP A 128 30.01 4.31 -17.25
N ASP A 129 29.31 4.77 -16.23
CA ASP A 129 29.91 5.60 -15.18
C ASP A 129 30.78 4.75 -14.27
N THR A 130 32.07 5.00 -14.27
CA THR A 130 33.08 4.26 -13.50
C THR A 130 33.39 4.87 -12.13
N ARG A 131 32.78 6.01 -11.81
CA ARG A 131 33.01 6.67 -10.51
C ARG A 131 32.43 5.85 -9.36
N ALA A 132 33.16 5.76 -8.27
CA ALA A 132 32.66 5.22 -7.02
C ALA A 132 31.99 6.36 -6.22
N TYR A 133 30.69 6.24 -5.99
CA TYR A 133 29.95 7.18 -5.16
C TYR A 133 29.69 6.52 -3.79
N VAL A 134 30.25 7.08 -2.72
CA VAL A 134 30.04 6.61 -1.36
C VAL A 134 28.89 7.37 -0.70
N SER A 135 28.74 8.64 -1.08
CA SER A 135 27.70 9.54 -0.59
C SER A 135 27.12 10.41 -1.72
N LEU A 136 26.11 11.18 -1.41
CA LEU A 136 25.53 12.15 -2.36
C LEU A 136 26.42 13.39 -2.56
N ASP A 137 27.44 13.59 -1.75
CA ASP A 137 28.33 14.77 -1.85
C ASP A 137 29.17 14.75 -3.13
N GLU A 138 29.48 13.54 -3.64
CA GLU A 138 30.20 13.39 -4.93
C GLU A 138 29.35 13.79 -6.15
N LEU A 139 28.07 14.04 -5.95
CA LEU A 139 27.15 14.53 -6.98
C LEU A 139 26.91 16.05 -6.91
N LYS A 140 27.71 16.80 -6.12
CA LYS A 140 27.62 18.25 -6.02
C LYS A 140 27.73 18.91 -7.40
N GLY A 141 26.80 19.81 -7.71
CA GLY A 141 26.73 20.52 -8.98
C GLY A 141 26.17 19.72 -10.15
N GLU A 142 25.79 18.47 -9.95
CA GLU A 142 25.19 17.62 -10.98
C GLU A 142 23.66 17.77 -11.01
N VAL A 143 23.04 17.29 -12.10
CA VAL A 143 21.59 17.14 -12.22
C VAL A 143 21.21 15.75 -11.72
N VAL A 144 20.35 15.68 -10.73
CA VAL A 144 19.89 14.42 -10.13
C VAL A 144 18.37 14.31 -10.17
N GLY A 145 17.83 13.12 -9.93
CA GLY A 145 16.39 12.94 -9.97
C GLY A 145 15.86 11.93 -8.95
N ALA A 146 14.58 12.08 -8.61
CA ALA A 146 13.82 11.12 -7.81
C ALA A 146 12.33 11.18 -8.17
N GLN A 147 11.56 10.19 -7.74
CA GLN A 147 10.11 10.17 -7.94
C GLN A 147 9.42 11.20 -7.04
N VAL A 148 8.43 11.91 -7.61
CA VAL A 148 7.62 12.91 -6.91
C VAL A 148 6.85 12.28 -5.73
N GLY A 149 6.78 13.00 -4.61
CA GLY A 149 6.10 12.55 -3.39
C GLY A 149 6.89 11.54 -2.56
N THR A 150 8.11 11.13 -2.99
CA THR A 150 8.99 10.27 -2.21
C THR A 150 9.85 11.06 -1.23
N VAL A 151 10.27 10.41 -0.17
CA VAL A 151 11.26 10.95 0.79
C VAL A 151 12.61 11.22 0.12
N PHE A 152 12.89 10.55 -0.98
CA PHE A 152 14.13 10.69 -1.73
C PHE A 152 14.19 12.02 -2.49
N LEU A 153 13.07 12.46 -3.09
CA LEU A 153 12.99 13.77 -3.70
C LEU A 153 13.19 14.87 -2.66
N ASP A 154 12.54 14.74 -1.51
CA ASP A 154 12.70 15.71 -0.39
C ASP A 154 14.14 15.74 0.11
N MET A 155 14.80 14.59 0.24
CA MET A 155 16.18 14.48 0.67
C MET A 155 17.15 15.18 -0.30
N LEU A 156 17.00 14.92 -1.60
CA LEU A 156 17.80 15.60 -2.63
C LEU A 156 17.58 17.12 -2.60
N THR A 157 16.31 17.53 -2.52
CA THR A 157 15.97 18.96 -2.49
C THR A 157 16.54 19.68 -1.26
N LYS A 158 16.39 19.08 -0.07
CA LYS A 158 16.90 19.64 1.19
C LYS A 158 18.42 19.70 1.26
N LYS A 159 19.11 18.79 0.58
CA LYS A 159 20.58 18.75 0.56
C LYS A 159 21.17 20.00 -0.13
N GLY A 160 20.50 20.54 -1.14
CA GLY A 160 20.80 21.86 -1.71
C GLY A 160 22.16 22.00 -2.40
N ILE A 161 22.84 20.90 -2.76
CA ILE A 161 24.19 20.90 -3.37
C ILE A 161 24.17 20.63 -4.88
N PHE A 162 23.02 20.21 -5.41
CA PHE A 162 22.87 19.83 -6.80
C PHE A 162 22.63 21.06 -7.69
N LYS A 163 23.00 20.97 -8.97
CA LYS A 163 22.67 21.98 -9.97
C LYS A 163 21.16 22.05 -10.20
N GLU A 164 20.51 20.87 -10.23
CA GLU A 164 19.07 20.73 -10.44
C GLU A 164 18.62 19.42 -9.80
N VAL A 165 17.44 19.40 -9.18
CA VAL A 165 16.75 18.18 -8.74
C VAL A 165 15.49 18.02 -9.57
N ARG A 166 15.43 17.00 -10.42
CA ARG A 166 14.27 16.69 -11.27
C ARG A 166 13.33 15.72 -10.60
N SER A 167 12.04 16.04 -10.67
CA SER A 167 10.97 15.15 -10.22
C SER A 167 10.41 14.33 -11.38
N TYR A 168 10.10 13.06 -11.13
CA TYR A 168 9.55 12.12 -12.10
C TYR A 168 8.29 11.46 -11.56
N ASP A 169 7.34 11.10 -12.43
CA ASP A 169 6.12 10.41 -12.00
C ASP A 169 6.39 8.94 -11.60
N SER A 170 7.46 8.35 -12.13
CA SER A 170 7.88 6.98 -11.80
C SER A 170 9.40 6.81 -11.77
N VAL A 171 9.86 5.74 -11.10
CA VAL A 171 11.26 5.32 -11.15
C VAL A 171 11.67 4.95 -12.59
N ALA A 172 10.76 4.41 -13.38
CA ALA A 172 11.03 4.06 -14.77
C ALA A 172 11.31 5.30 -15.64
N ASP A 173 10.55 6.38 -15.48
CA ASP A 173 10.78 7.63 -16.19
C ASP A 173 12.12 8.27 -15.81
N MET A 174 12.43 8.27 -14.52
CA MET A 174 13.72 8.72 -14.00
C MET A 174 14.88 7.90 -14.61
N THR A 175 14.76 6.59 -14.62
CA THR A 175 15.77 5.67 -15.16
C THR A 175 15.97 5.87 -16.65
N ARG A 176 14.90 6.13 -17.40
CA ARG A 176 14.96 6.46 -18.81
C ARG A 176 15.78 7.74 -19.07
N ASP A 177 15.50 8.81 -18.34
CA ASP A 177 16.25 10.06 -18.45
C ASP A 177 17.72 9.89 -18.06
N LEU A 178 17.98 9.07 -17.05
CA LEU A 178 19.34 8.69 -16.64
C LEU A 178 20.07 7.94 -17.76
N SER A 179 19.45 6.94 -18.38
CA SER A 179 20.06 6.17 -19.47
C SER A 179 20.39 7.05 -20.69
N LEU A 180 19.58 8.08 -20.95
CA LEU A 180 19.79 9.08 -21.99
C LEU A 180 20.81 10.17 -21.61
N GLY A 181 21.35 10.14 -20.39
CA GLY A 181 22.31 11.13 -19.88
C GLY A 181 21.72 12.52 -19.59
N ARG A 182 20.40 12.63 -19.47
CA ARG A 182 19.72 13.89 -19.14
C ARG A 182 19.85 14.28 -17.66
N ILE A 183 20.07 13.28 -16.80
CA ILE A 183 20.45 13.42 -15.40
C ILE A 183 21.71 12.60 -15.14
N LYS A 184 22.47 12.97 -14.12
CA LYS A 184 23.71 12.28 -13.75
C LYS A 184 23.47 11.07 -12.89
N ALA A 185 22.50 11.17 -11.97
CA ALA A 185 22.15 10.09 -11.05
C ALA A 185 20.67 10.15 -10.69
N GLY A 186 20.14 9.01 -10.28
CA GLY A 186 18.79 8.86 -9.75
C GLY A 186 18.80 8.23 -8.37
N LEU A 187 17.84 8.64 -7.53
CA LEU A 187 17.65 8.10 -6.19
C LEU A 187 16.24 7.52 -6.07
N GLY A 188 16.12 6.30 -5.60
CA GLY A 188 14.83 5.63 -5.50
C GLY A 188 14.88 4.40 -4.62
N ASP A 189 13.77 3.69 -4.54
CA ASP A 189 13.60 2.48 -3.75
C ASP A 189 14.57 1.39 -4.23
N GLN A 190 15.56 1.05 -3.40
CA GLN A 190 16.58 0.07 -3.77
C GLN A 190 15.98 -1.27 -4.24
N PRO A 191 14.95 -1.86 -3.59
CA PRO A 191 14.38 -3.12 -4.05
C PRO A 191 13.68 -3.02 -5.42
N ILE A 192 13.03 -1.89 -5.73
CA ILE A 192 12.42 -1.65 -7.05
C ILE A 192 13.50 -1.64 -8.13
N ILE A 193 14.54 -0.84 -7.92
CA ILE A 193 15.64 -0.70 -8.86
C ILE A 193 16.35 -2.05 -9.05
N ALA A 194 16.72 -2.73 -7.97
CA ALA A 194 17.40 -4.01 -8.00
C ALA A 194 16.57 -5.09 -8.72
N TYR A 195 15.26 -5.14 -8.45
CA TYR A 195 14.36 -6.08 -9.13
C TYR A 195 14.31 -5.82 -10.64
N GLN A 196 14.10 -4.58 -11.04
CA GLN A 196 14.01 -4.20 -12.45
C GLN A 196 15.30 -4.42 -13.22
N LEU A 197 16.47 -4.21 -12.58
CA LEU A 197 17.77 -4.53 -13.17
C LEU A 197 17.95 -6.04 -13.36
N ARG A 198 17.57 -6.87 -12.36
CA ARG A 198 17.60 -8.35 -12.48
C ARG A 198 16.68 -8.86 -13.58
N GLN A 199 15.56 -8.19 -13.84
CA GLN A 199 14.64 -8.54 -14.94
C GLN A 199 15.05 -7.96 -16.30
N ASN A 200 16.19 -7.26 -16.38
CA ASN A 200 16.65 -6.55 -17.58
C ASN A 200 15.63 -5.52 -18.11
N THR A 201 14.73 -5.02 -17.26
CA THR A 201 13.73 -4.01 -17.65
C THR A 201 14.36 -2.62 -17.68
N PHE A 202 15.32 -2.34 -16.80
CA PHE A 202 16.13 -1.13 -16.82
C PHE A 202 17.46 -1.42 -17.55
N SER A 203 17.69 -0.74 -18.66
CA SER A 203 18.92 -0.87 -19.45
C SER A 203 19.76 0.40 -19.44
N GLY A 204 21.07 0.27 -19.62
CA GLY A 204 22.00 1.40 -19.68
C GLY A 204 22.26 2.09 -18.34
N VAL A 205 21.81 1.49 -17.23
CA VAL A 205 22.00 2.00 -15.86
C VAL A 205 22.42 0.88 -14.92
N LYS A 206 22.97 1.25 -13.77
CA LYS A 206 23.36 0.32 -12.70
C LYS A 206 23.15 0.93 -11.31
N LEU A 207 22.96 0.07 -10.31
CA LEU A 207 23.08 0.46 -8.91
C LEU A 207 24.56 0.74 -8.56
N VAL A 208 24.76 1.73 -7.73
CA VAL A 208 26.08 2.05 -7.16
C VAL A 208 26.28 1.23 -5.90
N GLU A 209 27.09 0.17 -5.98
CA GLU A 209 27.34 -0.75 -4.86
C GLU A 209 28.06 -0.08 -3.68
N SER A 210 28.92 0.90 -3.96
CA SER A 210 29.66 1.64 -2.94
C SER A 210 28.78 2.60 -2.13
N TYR A 211 27.60 3.01 -2.67
CA TYR A 211 26.69 3.91 -1.99
C TYR A 211 26.05 3.26 -0.77
N LYS A 212 26.06 3.98 0.34
CA LYS A 212 25.41 3.53 1.58
C LYS A 212 24.11 4.30 1.77
N PRO A 213 22.95 3.62 1.87
CA PRO A 213 21.69 4.26 2.17
C PRO A 213 21.77 5.04 3.47
N VAL A 214 21.25 6.26 3.46
CA VAL A 214 21.15 7.12 4.64
C VAL A 214 19.71 7.23 5.17
N ASN A 215 18.74 6.78 4.38
CA ASN A 215 17.33 6.80 4.74
C ASN A 215 16.74 5.39 4.65
N VAL A 216 17.04 4.57 5.65
CA VAL A 216 16.42 3.24 5.80
C VAL A 216 15.16 3.40 6.64
N GLY A 217 14.03 2.90 6.16
CA GLY A 217 12.75 3.08 6.82
C GLY A 217 11.82 1.87 6.70
N ASP A 218 10.81 1.90 7.54
CA ASP A 218 9.77 0.88 7.59
C ASP A 218 8.70 1.12 6.53
N VAL A 219 8.30 0.06 5.86
CA VAL A 219 7.14 0.00 4.98
C VAL A 219 5.94 -0.48 5.79
N CYS A 220 4.87 0.30 5.78
CA CYS A 220 3.67 0.04 6.54
C CYS A 220 2.42 0.17 5.65
N LEU A 221 1.30 -0.36 6.12
CA LEU A 221 -0.01 0.07 5.66
C LEU A 221 -0.34 1.41 6.32
N VAL A 222 -1.05 2.28 5.58
CA VAL A 222 -1.31 3.65 6.07
C VAL A 222 -2.82 3.88 6.11
N VAL A 223 -3.30 4.49 7.19
CA VAL A 223 -4.69 4.90 7.37
C VAL A 223 -4.78 6.38 7.72
N ARG A 224 -5.99 6.93 7.70
CA ARG A 224 -6.22 8.32 8.13
C ARG A 224 -5.76 8.54 9.56
N LYS A 225 -5.30 9.74 9.82
CA LYS A 225 -4.93 10.16 11.18
C LYS A 225 -6.11 9.97 12.14
N GLY A 226 -5.84 9.29 13.26
CA GLY A 226 -6.83 9.04 14.29
C GLY A 226 -7.82 7.89 14.01
N ASP A 227 -7.64 7.13 12.92
CA ASP A 227 -8.45 5.94 12.63
C ASP A 227 -7.95 4.73 13.45
N THR A 228 -8.19 4.80 14.75
CA THR A 228 -7.69 3.82 15.72
C THR A 228 -8.33 2.44 15.57
N GLU A 229 -9.59 2.38 15.13
CA GLU A 229 -10.30 1.10 14.91
C GLU A 229 -9.67 0.33 13.75
N THR A 230 -9.54 0.97 12.58
CA THR A 230 -8.90 0.34 11.41
C THR A 230 -7.46 -0.02 11.74
N MET A 231 -6.71 0.86 12.41
CA MET A 231 -5.32 0.61 12.79
C MET A 231 -5.17 -0.60 13.70
N ALA A 232 -6.00 -0.73 14.73
CA ALA A 232 -5.96 -1.88 15.64
C ALA A 232 -6.27 -3.19 14.90
N ARG A 233 -7.24 -3.17 13.97
CA ARG A 233 -7.59 -4.31 13.12
C ARG A 233 -6.43 -4.72 12.21
N LEU A 234 -5.78 -3.75 11.56
CA LEU A 234 -4.61 -3.97 10.72
C LEU A 234 -3.45 -4.59 11.50
N ASN A 235 -3.08 -4.00 12.63
CA ASN A 235 -1.94 -4.48 13.44
C ASN A 235 -2.16 -5.89 13.99
N LYS A 236 -3.38 -6.20 14.45
CA LYS A 236 -3.73 -7.57 14.86
C LYS A 236 -3.57 -8.56 13.71
N ALA A 237 -4.04 -8.21 12.52
CA ALA A 237 -3.94 -9.06 11.33
C ALA A 237 -2.48 -9.19 10.84
N ILE A 238 -1.71 -8.09 10.86
CA ILE A 238 -0.28 -8.11 10.52
C ILE A 238 0.49 -9.03 11.47
N ALA A 239 0.22 -8.95 12.79
CA ALA A 239 0.84 -9.84 13.76
C ALA A 239 0.52 -11.32 13.46
N ALA A 240 -0.72 -11.64 13.08
CA ALA A 240 -1.13 -12.99 12.74
C ALA A 240 -0.39 -13.52 11.49
N ILE A 241 -0.34 -12.75 10.38
CA ILE A 241 0.35 -13.18 9.15
C ILE A 241 1.88 -13.21 9.27
N LYS A 242 2.45 -12.50 10.25
CA LYS A 242 3.86 -12.64 10.62
C LYS A 242 4.10 -13.94 11.38
N ALA A 243 3.27 -14.22 12.37
CA ALA A 243 3.41 -15.39 13.24
C ALA A 243 3.24 -16.73 12.50
N ASP A 244 2.33 -16.80 11.52
CA ASP A 244 2.08 -18.01 10.72
C ASP A 244 2.99 -18.15 9.49
N GLY A 245 3.91 -17.20 9.26
CA GLY A 245 4.85 -17.18 8.15
C GLY A 245 4.25 -16.75 6.80
N THR A 246 2.99 -16.34 6.74
CA THR A 246 2.34 -15.87 5.50
C THR A 246 3.08 -14.68 4.90
N LEU A 247 3.46 -13.68 5.72
CA LEU A 247 4.19 -12.52 5.25
C LEU A 247 5.56 -12.90 4.66
N ALA A 248 6.30 -13.81 5.32
CA ALA A 248 7.59 -14.28 4.81
C ALA A 248 7.46 -14.99 3.45
N LYS A 249 6.42 -15.81 3.27
CA LYS A 249 6.13 -16.45 1.98
C LYS A 249 5.79 -15.44 0.89
N ILE A 250 5.06 -14.36 1.23
CA ILE A 250 4.75 -13.28 0.28
C ILE A 250 6.04 -12.58 -0.16
N VAL A 251 6.91 -12.19 0.77
CA VAL A 251 8.21 -11.56 0.47
C VAL A 251 9.05 -12.48 -0.44
N GLN A 252 9.16 -13.77 -0.08
CA GLN A 252 9.89 -14.76 -0.88
C GLN A 252 9.32 -14.92 -2.29
N LYS A 253 7.98 -14.99 -2.43
CA LYS A 253 7.29 -15.08 -3.74
C LYS A 253 7.73 -13.97 -4.69
N TRP A 254 7.94 -12.76 -4.18
CA TRP A 254 8.31 -11.59 -4.98
C TRP A 254 9.82 -11.38 -5.11
N GLY A 255 10.65 -12.22 -4.48
CA GLY A 255 12.11 -12.18 -4.61
C GLY A 255 12.77 -10.92 -4.04
N ILE A 256 12.22 -10.41 -2.96
CA ILE A 256 12.73 -9.25 -2.23
C ILE A 256 12.90 -9.56 -0.75
#